data_54fd0eda6e7bd05f4a146afb673e082e
#
_entry.id   54fd0eda6e7bd05f4a146afb673e082e
#
_cell.length_a   1.000
_cell.length_b   1.000
_cell.length_c   1.000
_cell.angle_alpha   90.00
_cell.angle_beta   90.00
_cell.angle_gamma   90.00
#
_symmetry.space_group_name_H-M   'P 1'
#
loop_
_entity.id
_entity.type
_entity.pdbx_description
1 polymer ?
#
loop_
_entity_poly.entity_id
_entity_poly.type
_entity_poly.pdbx_seq_one_letter_code
_entity_poly.pdbx_strand_id
1 'polypeptide(L)'
;MVKKSILTLIVIFFVGITALSLTFEVTISQEALDTVASLGLETPINGRVFVIVSKDSSREPVAQTDVRGVPFWGKDVFEMSSESVVTISEGDMAVVGYPIELSDLPAGDYFIQALVNVYTTFNRADGHTVLMHDDTGDGQWFWESVGNATSKTKKVYLDPANPGTVELAISEVIMPDYELEPGMVLQQGNYTDSEWVKFIKIKSEVASEFWGKDMYIGANVLLPEGYYDNPGVYYPVIYYQGHFPGGSAPVGFRVNNDVYKFWTEDGNARFIAVSIRDATPYYDTAYSVDSVNSGPYGTAITEELIPYLESQFRMIPEKWARILAGGSTGGWETLAMKVFYPDIFGRTYVWYPDGVDFNYYQLINIYNDDNAYYSDFGWVKTERPSARDTHGNIRFTVKQENYFEMAAGPSNRSGGQWSVWESTYSPLGADGFPQPIWDQVTGEINKDVAEYWKENFDLNYILQENWEEIGPKIAGDVHVTVGDMDNYYLNEAVYLLKAAMEKMENPVSDMTFDFGANQGHGWKGWSPANPEKALALQEWLAQLSEYMIENAPEEVEKNWIY
;
A
#
# COMPACT_ATOMS: atom_id res chain seq x y z
N MET A 1 -51.19 40.65 58.80
CA MET A 1 -49.71 40.64 58.67
C MET A 1 -49.32 39.86 57.42
N VAL A 2 -49.06 40.54 56.34
CA VAL A 2 -48.67 39.94 55.06
C VAL A 2 -47.14 39.94 55.01
N LYS A 3 -46.52 38.74 55.03
CA LYS A 3 -45.07 38.58 54.84
C LYS A 3 -44.77 38.74 53.32
N LYS A 4 -44.07 39.80 52.93
CA LYS A 4 -43.45 39.93 51.62
C LYS A 4 -42.15 39.13 51.59
N SER A 5 -42.11 38.05 50.79
CA SER A 5 -40.86 37.36 50.44
C SER A 5 -40.19 38.14 49.31
N ILE A 6 -39.00 38.61 49.55
CA ILE A 6 -38.12 39.18 48.53
C ILE A 6 -37.36 38.03 47.88
N LEU A 7 -37.62 37.78 46.61
CA LEU A 7 -36.88 36.80 45.79
C LEU A 7 -35.66 37.51 45.20
N THR A 8 -34.48 37.25 45.73
CA THR A 8 -33.24 37.80 45.17
C THR A 8 -32.82 36.93 43.98
N LEU A 9 -32.93 37.48 42.77
CA LEU A 9 -32.46 36.87 41.54
C LEU A 9 -30.93 37.01 41.47
N ILE A 10 -30.19 35.94 41.67
CA ILE A 10 -28.73 35.90 41.41
C ILE A 10 -28.55 35.61 39.92
N VAL A 11 -28.18 36.65 39.18
CA VAL A 11 -27.73 36.50 37.78
C VAL A 11 -26.27 36.14 37.79
N ILE A 12 -25.95 34.85 37.53
CA ILE A 12 -24.57 34.41 37.35
C ILE A 12 -24.20 34.77 35.92
N PHE A 13 -23.35 35.75 35.71
CA PHE A 13 -22.66 35.96 34.44
C PHE A 13 -21.60 34.90 34.29
N PHE A 14 -21.82 33.91 33.44
CA PHE A 14 -20.74 33.12 32.88
C PHE A 14 -19.96 34.03 31.93
N VAL A 15 -18.88 34.61 32.40
CA VAL A 15 -17.84 35.13 31.52
C VAL A 15 -17.15 33.88 30.96
N GLY A 16 -17.48 33.48 29.76
CA GLY A 16 -16.73 32.47 29.05
C GLY A 16 -15.30 33.02 28.86
N ILE A 17 -14.37 32.59 29.67
CA ILE A 17 -12.95 32.72 29.35
C ILE A 17 -12.74 31.77 28.19
N THR A 18 -12.69 32.29 26.98
CA THR A 18 -12.12 31.56 25.85
C THR A 18 -10.67 31.32 26.22
N ALA A 19 -10.35 30.11 26.67
CA ALA A 19 -8.95 29.72 26.81
C ALA A 19 -8.31 29.91 25.45
N LEU A 20 -7.29 30.74 25.36
CA LEU A 20 -6.47 30.85 24.15
C LEU A 20 -5.80 29.48 23.99
N SER A 21 -6.00 28.82 22.85
CA SER A 21 -5.32 27.56 22.49
C SER A 21 -4.22 27.83 21.48
N LEU A 22 -3.20 26.98 21.45
CA LEU A 22 -2.23 26.99 20.37
C LEU A 22 -2.95 26.76 19.05
N THR A 23 -2.71 27.65 18.10
CA THR A 23 -3.43 27.68 16.83
C THR A 23 -2.44 27.83 15.68
N PHE A 24 -2.62 27.03 14.65
CA PHE A 24 -1.96 27.19 13.36
C PHE A 24 -2.98 27.70 12.34
N GLU A 25 -2.62 28.76 11.64
CA GLU A 25 -3.38 29.30 10.52
C GLU A 25 -2.62 29.03 9.23
N VAL A 26 -3.21 28.19 8.37
CA VAL A 26 -2.61 27.78 7.10
C VAL A 26 -3.33 28.44 5.96
N THR A 27 -2.59 29.11 5.09
CA THR A 27 -3.06 29.70 3.84
C THR A 27 -2.33 29.10 2.65
N ILE A 28 -2.84 29.31 1.44
CA ILE A 28 -2.17 28.92 0.19
C ILE A 28 -2.06 30.12 -0.75
N SER A 29 -0.93 30.26 -1.42
CA SER A 29 -0.73 31.35 -2.37
C SER A 29 -1.48 31.10 -3.69
N GLN A 30 -1.88 32.16 -4.38
CA GLN A 30 -2.47 32.03 -5.72
C GLN A 30 -1.51 31.37 -6.71
N GLU A 31 -0.21 31.67 -6.62
CA GLU A 31 0.83 31.06 -7.46
C GLU A 31 0.89 29.54 -7.29
N ALA A 32 0.76 29.02 -6.04
CA ALA A 32 0.71 27.59 -5.79
C ALA A 32 -0.56 26.96 -6.39
N LEU A 33 -1.72 27.61 -6.25
CA LEU A 33 -2.98 27.15 -6.87
C LEU A 33 -2.88 27.10 -8.40
N ASP A 34 -2.30 28.13 -9.01
CA ASP A 34 -2.09 28.19 -10.47
C ASP A 34 -1.14 27.06 -10.93
N THR A 35 -0.13 26.75 -10.13
CA THR A 35 0.82 25.64 -10.40
C THR A 35 0.10 24.30 -10.29
N VAL A 36 -0.69 24.05 -9.23
CA VAL A 36 -1.52 22.83 -9.06
C VAL A 36 -2.45 22.65 -10.25
N ALA A 37 -3.15 23.73 -10.67
CA ALA A 37 -4.03 23.69 -11.84
C ALA A 37 -3.27 23.38 -13.15
N SER A 38 -2.02 23.86 -13.29
CA SER A 38 -1.19 23.58 -14.46
C SER A 38 -0.79 22.10 -14.59
N LEU A 39 -0.82 21.36 -13.48
CA LEU A 39 -0.63 19.92 -13.43
C LEU A 39 -1.89 19.12 -13.77
N GLY A 40 -3.01 19.78 -14.05
CA GLY A 40 -4.30 19.15 -14.36
C GLY A 40 -5.10 18.72 -13.12
N LEU A 41 -4.68 19.15 -11.91
CA LEU A 41 -5.39 18.89 -10.67
C LEU A 41 -6.46 19.95 -10.39
N GLU A 42 -7.43 19.59 -9.57
CA GLU A 42 -8.61 20.43 -9.30
C GLU A 42 -8.27 21.64 -8.39
N THR A 43 -8.76 22.83 -8.77
CA THR A 43 -8.72 24.04 -7.96
C THR A 43 -10.04 24.79 -8.04
N PRO A 44 -10.59 25.36 -6.95
CA PRO A 44 -10.06 25.36 -5.56
C PRO A 44 -9.81 23.95 -5.03
N ILE A 45 -8.87 23.80 -4.07
CA ILE A 45 -8.42 22.48 -3.61
C ILE A 45 -9.43 21.85 -2.65
N ASN A 46 -9.85 20.63 -2.96
CA ASN A 46 -10.33 19.67 -1.98
C ASN A 46 -9.15 18.82 -1.53
N GLY A 47 -9.02 18.53 -0.24
CA GLY A 47 -7.84 17.80 0.23
C GLY A 47 -7.73 17.73 1.73
N ARG A 48 -6.51 17.44 2.19
CA ARG A 48 -6.18 17.39 3.61
C ARG A 48 -4.98 18.27 3.92
N VAL A 49 -5.16 19.22 4.82
CA VAL A 49 -4.08 20.09 5.29
C VAL A 49 -3.45 19.50 6.53
N PHE A 50 -2.13 19.47 6.55
CA PHE A 50 -1.31 19.02 7.67
C PHE A 50 -0.49 20.16 8.24
N VAL A 51 -0.26 20.10 9.56
CA VAL A 51 0.82 20.84 10.24
C VAL A 51 1.70 19.82 10.93
N ILE A 52 2.97 19.83 10.60
CA ILE A 52 3.99 18.91 11.09
C ILE A 52 5.02 19.68 11.89
N VAL A 53 5.43 19.17 13.05
CA VAL A 53 6.40 19.81 13.93
C VAL A 53 7.55 18.86 14.26
N SER A 54 8.79 19.35 14.18
CA SER A 54 9.98 18.58 14.50
C SER A 54 10.96 19.37 15.37
N LYS A 55 11.75 18.70 16.17
CA LYS A 55 12.93 19.28 16.87
C LYS A 55 14.22 19.11 16.07
N ASP A 56 14.19 18.27 15.04
CA ASP A 56 15.32 18.01 14.16
C ASP A 56 15.21 18.84 12.87
N SER A 57 16.27 19.55 12.53
CA SER A 57 16.40 20.38 11.33
C SER A 57 17.23 19.71 10.23
N SER A 58 17.65 18.47 10.40
CA SER A 58 18.49 17.75 9.41
C SER A 58 17.71 17.39 8.15
N ARG A 59 16.37 17.26 8.27
CA ARG A 59 15.43 17.05 7.17
C ARG A 59 14.22 17.96 7.37
N GLU A 60 13.44 18.17 6.32
CA GLU A 60 12.16 18.87 6.43
C GLU A 60 11.19 18.10 7.33
N PRO A 61 10.36 18.80 8.12
CA PRO A 61 9.39 18.15 9.02
C PRO A 61 8.50 17.13 8.31
N VAL A 62 8.00 17.42 7.10
CA VAL A 62 7.14 16.51 6.33
C VAL A 62 7.82 15.17 6.06
N ALA A 63 9.12 15.15 5.78
CA ALA A 63 9.90 13.94 5.51
C ALA A 63 10.27 13.14 6.79
N GLN A 64 9.74 13.54 7.95
CA GLN A 64 9.98 12.88 9.24
C GLN A 64 8.71 12.22 9.79
N THR A 65 7.62 12.24 9.03
CA THR A 65 6.35 11.58 9.40
C THR A 65 6.49 10.06 9.29
N ASP A 66 6.15 9.35 10.33
CA ASP A 66 6.17 7.88 10.43
C ASP A 66 5.40 7.46 11.69
N VAL A 67 5.05 6.20 11.84
CA VAL A 67 4.48 5.61 13.08
C VAL A 67 5.35 5.90 14.32
N ARG A 68 6.66 6.05 14.16
CA ARG A 68 7.59 6.47 15.23
C ARG A 68 8.21 7.84 14.95
N GLY A 69 7.59 8.57 14.06
CA GLY A 69 8.05 9.87 13.60
C GLY A 69 7.65 11.04 14.50
N VAL A 70 7.61 12.20 13.87
CA VAL A 70 7.32 13.47 14.54
C VAL A 70 5.82 13.74 14.62
N PRO A 71 5.37 14.58 15.59
CA PRO A 71 3.96 14.95 15.71
C PRO A 71 3.46 15.72 14.47
N PHE A 72 2.23 15.37 14.07
CA PHE A 72 1.50 16.09 13.04
C PHE A 72 -0.01 16.06 13.30
N TRP A 73 -0.73 17.03 12.74
CA TRP A 73 -2.19 17.16 12.83
C TRP A 73 -2.73 17.42 11.44
N GLY A 74 -3.77 16.69 11.07
CA GLY A 74 -4.42 16.78 9.76
C GLY A 74 -5.89 17.18 9.88
N LYS A 75 -6.37 17.94 8.89
CA LYS A 75 -7.77 18.37 8.76
C LYS A 75 -8.18 18.39 7.30
N ASP A 76 -9.32 17.79 6.98
CA ASP A 76 -9.89 17.85 5.63
C ASP A 76 -10.37 19.26 5.31
N VAL A 77 -10.15 19.69 4.07
CA VAL A 77 -10.54 20.99 3.55
C VAL A 77 -11.30 20.84 2.25
N PHE A 78 -12.24 21.76 2.03
CA PHE A 78 -13.07 21.78 0.85
C PHE A 78 -13.00 23.17 0.21
N GLU A 79 -12.83 23.20 -1.11
CA GLU A 79 -12.76 24.42 -1.91
C GLU A 79 -11.74 25.46 -1.36
N MET A 80 -10.57 25.00 -0.92
CA MET A 80 -9.52 25.88 -0.41
C MET A 80 -8.97 26.76 -1.52
N SER A 81 -9.16 28.08 -1.37
CA SER A 81 -8.70 29.13 -2.28
C SER A 81 -7.62 29.99 -1.62
N SER A 82 -7.04 30.94 -2.37
CA SER A 82 -6.06 31.90 -1.83
C SER A 82 -6.61 32.85 -0.76
N GLU A 83 -7.94 32.94 -0.62
CA GLU A 83 -8.62 33.74 0.44
C GLU A 83 -8.93 32.88 1.67
N SER A 84 -8.76 31.57 1.60
CA SER A 84 -9.07 30.64 2.69
C SER A 84 -8.01 30.67 3.78
N VAL A 85 -8.45 30.59 5.04
CA VAL A 85 -7.59 30.35 6.20
C VAL A 85 -8.05 29.06 6.87
N VAL A 86 -7.20 28.04 6.84
CA VAL A 86 -7.46 26.76 7.51
C VAL A 86 -6.87 26.81 8.91
N THR A 87 -7.71 26.62 9.90
CA THR A 87 -7.29 26.64 11.31
C THR A 87 -7.12 25.22 11.83
N ILE A 88 -5.96 24.93 12.40
CA ILE A 88 -5.68 23.71 13.19
C ILE A 88 -5.45 24.15 14.63
N SER A 89 -6.36 23.77 15.52
CA SER A 89 -6.35 24.18 16.93
C SER A 89 -6.88 23.09 17.83
N GLU A 90 -6.51 23.16 19.11
CA GLU A 90 -7.05 22.31 20.16
C GLU A 90 -8.58 22.41 20.22
N GLY A 91 -9.24 21.26 20.42
CA GLY A 91 -10.70 21.17 20.55
C GLY A 91 -11.48 21.27 19.23
N ASP A 92 -10.82 21.44 18.11
CA ASP A 92 -11.46 21.27 16.79
C ASP A 92 -11.61 19.76 16.50
N MET A 93 -12.85 19.27 16.54
CA MET A 93 -13.17 17.84 16.32
C MET A 93 -12.84 17.34 14.89
N ALA A 94 -12.60 18.24 13.95
CA ALA A 94 -12.20 17.89 12.59
C ALA A 94 -10.67 17.69 12.48
N VAL A 95 -9.92 18.04 13.51
CA VAL A 95 -8.46 17.86 13.57
C VAL A 95 -8.15 16.50 14.18
N VAL A 96 -7.36 15.70 13.49
CA VAL A 96 -6.84 14.42 14.00
C VAL A 96 -5.33 14.51 14.07
N GLY A 97 -4.79 14.24 15.25
CA GLY A 97 -3.36 14.31 15.53
C GLY A 97 -2.70 12.96 15.80
N TYR A 98 -1.39 12.90 15.58
CA TYR A 98 -0.55 11.75 15.92
C TYR A 98 0.89 12.20 16.21
N PRO A 99 1.63 11.60 17.14
CA PRO A 99 1.20 10.62 18.16
C PRO A 99 0.59 11.26 19.41
N ILE A 100 0.45 12.58 19.43
CA ILE A 100 -0.03 13.35 20.59
C ILE A 100 -1.10 14.35 20.17
N GLU A 101 -1.97 14.70 21.12
CA GLU A 101 -2.87 15.84 20.96
C GLU A 101 -2.07 17.16 20.93
N LEU A 102 -2.64 18.21 20.32
CA LEU A 102 -1.97 19.49 20.21
C LEU A 102 -1.70 20.14 21.58
N SER A 103 -2.59 19.93 22.55
CA SER A 103 -2.42 20.35 23.96
C SER A 103 -1.26 19.69 24.69
N ASP A 104 -0.87 18.49 24.26
CA ASP A 104 0.20 17.70 24.88
C ASP A 104 1.58 18.04 24.32
N LEU A 105 1.67 18.94 23.34
CA LEU A 105 2.94 19.36 22.76
C LEU A 105 3.80 20.06 23.81
N PRO A 106 5.00 19.56 24.15
CA PRO A 106 5.85 20.22 25.14
C PRO A 106 6.33 21.59 24.66
N ALA A 107 6.46 22.55 25.60
CA ALA A 107 7.07 23.84 25.28
C ALA A 107 8.49 23.67 24.74
N GLY A 108 8.87 24.40 23.70
CA GLY A 108 10.19 24.31 23.09
C GLY A 108 10.33 24.96 21.73
N ASP A 109 11.56 24.93 21.20
CA ASP A 109 11.85 25.33 19.83
C ASP A 109 11.48 24.19 18.86
N TYR A 110 10.74 24.53 17.79
CA TYR A 110 10.30 23.59 16.76
C TYR A 110 10.56 24.15 15.37
N PHE A 111 10.80 23.24 14.44
CA PHE A 111 10.73 23.46 13.00
C PHE A 111 9.34 22.98 12.56
N ILE A 112 8.58 23.87 11.92
CA ILE A 112 7.17 23.65 11.57
C ILE A 112 7.02 23.79 10.07
N GLN A 113 6.24 22.89 9.48
CA GLN A 113 5.89 22.93 8.06
C GLN A 113 4.41 22.57 7.89
N ALA A 114 3.74 23.26 6.98
CA ALA A 114 2.40 22.87 6.53
C ALA A 114 2.50 22.17 5.17
N LEU A 115 1.56 21.27 4.90
CA LEU A 115 1.38 20.59 3.63
C LEU A 115 -0.11 20.47 3.34
N VAL A 116 -0.50 20.56 2.06
CA VAL A 116 -1.82 20.12 1.59
C VAL A 116 -1.67 18.93 0.66
N ASN A 117 -2.34 17.82 1.00
CA ASN A 117 -2.55 16.68 0.12
C ASN A 117 -3.78 16.98 -0.74
N VAL A 118 -3.59 17.07 -2.05
CA VAL A 118 -4.62 17.46 -3.02
C VAL A 118 -5.44 16.24 -3.40
N TYR A 119 -6.77 16.37 -3.32
CA TYR A 119 -7.69 15.31 -3.73
C TYR A 119 -8.35 15.65 -5.06
N THR A 120 -8.63 14.60 -5.81
CA THR A 120 -9.40 14.60 -7.04
C THR A 120 -10.80 14.06 -6.76
N THR A 121 -11.78 14.55 -7.50
CA THR A 121 -13.18 14.07 -7.44
C THR A 121 -13.37 12.85 -8.33
N PHE A 122 -13.76 11.73 -7.76
CA PHE A 122 -14.12 10.51 -8.49
C PHE A 122 -15.63 10.29 -8.41
N ASN A 123 -16.28 10.22 -9.58
CA ASN A 123 -17.71 9.92 -9.71
C ASN A 123 -17.87 8.47 -10.15
N ARG A 124 -17.88 7.54 -9.21
CA ARG A 124 -17.86 6.10 -9.43
C ARG A 124 -19.12 5.59 -10.13
N ALA A 125 -18.98 4.49 -10.87
CA ALA A 125 -20.09 3.85 -11.58
C ALA A 125 -21.20 3.34 -10.64
N ASP A 126 -20.88 3.07 -9.37
CA ASP A 126 -21.84 2.69 -8.33
C ASP A 126 -22.71 3.86 -7.81
N GLY A 127 -22.46 5.07 -8.30
CA GLY A 127 -23.18 6.29 -7.96
C GLY A 127 -22.61 7.09 -6.79
N HIS A 128 -21.52 6.64 -6.15
CA HIS A 128 -20.83 7.40 -5.12
C HIS A 128 -19.87 8.43 -5.73
N THR A 129 -19.77 9.57 -5.06
CA THR A 129 -18.72 10.56 -5.34
C THR A 129 -17.77 10.60 -4.15
N VAL A 130 -16.48 10.33 -4.39
CA VAL A 130 -15.43 10.32 -3.38
C VAL A 130 -14.31 11.30 -3.73
N LEU A 131 -13.69 11.88 -2.70
CA LEU A 131 -12.55 12.79 -2.81
C LEU A 131 -11.30 12.05 -2.31
N MET A 132 -10.35 11.81 -3.21
CA MET A 132 -9.17 11.02 -2.92
C MET A 132 -7.94 11.55 -3.64
N HIS A 133 -6.76 11.26 -3.14
CA HIS A 133 -5.53 11.49 -3.88
C HIS A 133 -5.54 10.67 -5.18
N ASP A 134 -5.18 11.30 -6.31
CA ASP A 134 -5.01 10.58 -7.57
C ASP A 134 -3.53 10.20 -7.72
N ASP A 135 -3.25 8.94 -8.05
CA ASP A 135 -1.87 8.48 -8.21
C ASP A 135 -1.10 9.35 -9.23
N THR A 136 0.12 9.71 -8.88
CA THR A 136 1.04 10.43 -9.76
C THR A 136 2.36 9.68 -9.96
N GLY A 137 2.38 8.39 -9.63
CA GLY A 137 3.55 7.52 -9.68
C GLY A 137 4.43 7.59 -8.43
N ASP A 138 3.87 8.08 -7.34
CA ASP A 138 4.56 8.42 -6.08
C ASP A 138 4.37 7.39 -4.96
N GLY A 139 3.58 6.36 -5.18
CA GLY A 139 3.27 5.34 -4.18
C GLY A 139 2.34 5.82 -3.06
N GLN A 140 1.55 6.87 -3.30
CA GLN A 140 0.57 7.45 -2.36
C GLN A 140 1.19 8.09 -1.09
N TRP A 141 2.47 8.43 -1.13
CA TRP A 141 3.15 9.12 -0.02
C TRP A 141 2.86 10.63 -0.09
N PHE A 142 1.92 11.12 0.71
CA PHE A 142 1.43 12.50 0.65
C PHE A 142 2.55 13.58 0.74
N TRP A 143 3.68 13.27 1.36
CA TRP A 143 4.82 14.20 1.48
C TRP A 143 5.75 14.24 0.24
N GLU A 144 5.56 13.32 -0.71
CA GLU A 144 6.34 13.24 -1.96
C GLU A 144 5.46 13.35 -3.20
N SER A 145 4.12 13.26 -3.03
CA SER A 145 3.17 13.22 -4.13
C SER A 145 3.20 14.50 -4.97
N VAL A 146 3.39 14.32 -6.27
CA VAL A 146 3.36 15.43 -7.24
C VAL A 146 2.00 16.13 -7.22
N GLY A 147 2.04 17.45 -7.20
CA GLY A 147 0.84 18.30 -7.10
C GLY A 147 0.45 18.66 -5.68
N ASN A 148 0.92 17.95 -4.67
CA ASN A 148 0.81 18.40 -3.29
C ASN A 148 1.67 19.66 -3.07
N ALA A 149 1.30 20.47 -2.08
CA ALA A 149 2.00 21.73 -1.87
C ALA A 149 2.38 21.93 -0.40
N THR A 150 3.53 22.57 -0.18
CA THR A 150 4.12 22.76 1.15
C THR A 150 4.39 24.24 1.45
N SER A 151 4.48 24.55 2.73
CA SER A 151 5.06 25.80 3.20
C SER A 151 6.58 25.65 3.35
N LYS A 152 7.28 26.77 3.41
CA LYS A 152 8.66 26.77 3.91
C LYS A 152 8.69 26.38 5.38
N THR A 153 9.74 25.67 5.77
CA THR A 153 9.98 25.34 7.19
C THR A 153 10.24 26.61 8.00
N LYS A 154 9.49 26.77 9.10
CA LYS A 154 9.58 27.92 10.01
C LYS A 154 10.06 27.48 11.38
N LYS A 155 11.10 28.12 11.93
CA LYS A 155 11.52 27.88 13.32
C LYS A 155 10.72 28.78 14.26
N VAL A 156 10.03 28.17 15.25
CA VAL A 156 9.17 28.86 16.21
C VAL A 156 9.34 28.24 17.59
N TYR A 157 9.35 29.07 18.65
CA TYR A 157 9.16 28.61 20.00
C TYR A 157 7.66 28.48 20.28
N LEU A 158 7.22 27.28 20.64
CA LEU A 158 5.84 26.97 21.02
C LEU A 158 5.75 26.77 22.53
N ASP A 159 4.69 27.31 23.13
CA ASP A 159 4.36 27.11 24.54
C ASP A 159 2.84 26.97 24.70
N PRO A 160 2.29 25.76 24.84
CA PRO A 160 0.85 25.57 25.03
C PRO A 160 0.29 26.25 26.29
N ALA A 161 1.13 26.54 27.29
CA ALA A 161 0.70 27.31 28.48
C ALA A 161 0.56 28.82 28.19
N ASN A 162 1.21 29.33 27.15
CA ASN A 162 1.12 30.70 26.66
C ASN A 162 0.84 30.67 25.14
N PRO A 163 -0.34 30.20 24.76
CA PRO A 163 -0.66 29.90 23.37
C PRO A 163 -0.71 31.17 22.52
N GLY A 164 -0.36 31.00 21.25
CA GLY A 164 -0.41 32.03 20.22
C GLY A 164 -0.78 31.42 18.88
N THR A 165 -0.93 32.29 17.90
CA THR A 165 -1.18 31.87 16.53
C THR A 165 0.12 31.80 15.74
N VAL A 166 0.31 30.71 15.01
CA VAL A 166 1.42 30.51 14.04
C VAL A 166 0.86 30.50 12.64
N GLU A 167 1.24 31.48 11.85
CA GLU A 167 0.84 31.59 10.43
C GLU A 167 1.82 30.80 9.56
N LEU A 168 1.29 29.95 8.66
CA LEU A 168 2.01 29.15 7.69
C LEU A 168 1.40 29.37 6.31
N ALA A 169 2.23 29.76 5.34
CA ALA A 169 1.79 30.00 3.97
C ALA A 169 2.34 28.91 3.04
N ILE A 170 1.46 28.09 2.48
CA ILE A 170 1.79 27.10 1.44
C ILE A 170 2.10 27.87 0.15
N SER A 171 3.28 27.65 -0.39
CA SER A 171 3.80 28.39 -1.56
C SER A 171 4.66 27.55 -2.52
N GLU A 172 4.98 26.31 -2.17
CA GLU A 172 5.85 25.43 -2.95
C GLU A 172 5.07 24.17 -3.34
N VAL A 173 4.94 23.90 -4.64
CA VAL A 173 4.27 22.72 -5.16
C VAL A 173 5.32 21.66 -5.47
N ILE A 174 5.04 20.41 -5.09
CA ILE A 174 5.89 19.27 -5.42
C ILE A 174 5.73 18.99 -6.92
N MET A 175 6.82 19.14 -7.66
CA MET A 175 6.86 18.97 -9.11
C MET A 175 7.45 17.62 -9.47
N PRO A 176 7.04 17.03 -10.62
CA PRO A 176 7.66 15.80 -11.10
C PRO A 176 9.13 16.03 -11.46
N ASP A 177 9.93 14.98 -11.43
CA ASP A 177 11.36 14.99 -11.79
C ASP A 177 11.61 14.85 -13.30
N TYR A 178 10.56 14.90 -14.11
CA TYR A 178 10.57 14.86 -15.57
C TYR A 178 9.92 16.11 -16.18
N GLU A 179 10.26 16.42 -17.44
CA GLU A 179 9.63 17.52 -18.16
C GLU A 179 8.17 17.20 -18.52
N LEU A 180 7.28 18.13 -18.25
CA LEU A 180 5.85 18.00 -18.56
C LEU A 180 5.59 18.43 -20.00
N GLU A 181 5.10 17.50 -20.80
CA GLU A 181 4.62 17.79 -22.16
C GLU A 181 3.09 18.08 -22.15
N PRO A 182 2.60 18.93 -23.04
CA PRO A 182 1.16 19.22 -23.11
C PRO A 182 0.31 17.96 -23.34
N GLY A 183 -0.63 17.73 -22.41
CA GLY A 183 -1.53 16.56 -22.45
C GLY A 183 -0.96 15.30 -21.82
N MET A 184 0.20 15.38 -21.18
CA MET A 184 0.77 14.28 -20.41
C MET A 184 -0.10 14.00 -19.18
N VAL A 185 -0.36 12.72 -18.92
CA VAL A 185 -1.13 12.25 -17.75
C VAL A 185 -0.15 11.90 -16.64
N LEU A 186 -0.41 12.40 -15.43
CA LEU A 186 0.46 12.15 -14.26
C LEU A 186 0.34 10.73 -13.71
N GLN A 187 -0.87 10.14 -13.74
CA GLN A 187 -1.10 8.80 -13.22
C GLN A 187 -0.01 7.81 -13.66
N GLN A 188 0.42 6.94 -12.75
CA GLN A 188 1.52 5.98 -12.93
C GLN A 188 2.91 6.60 -13.14
N GLY A 189 3.05 7.94 -13.10
CA GLY A 189 4.28 8.64 -13.46
C GLY A 189 4.60 8.60 -14.96
N ASN A 190 5.76 9.12 -15.35
CA ASN A 190 6.23 9.16 -16.75
C ASN A 190 7.73 8.93 -16.81
N TYR A 191 8.14 7.68 -16.67
CA TYR A 191 9.54 7.29 -16.72
C TYR A 191 10.03 7.11 -18.15
N THR A 192 11.28 7.46 -18.39
CA THR A 192 11.91 7.33 -19.70
C THR A 192 12.42 5.90 -19.92
N ASP A 193 12.11 5.33 -21.08
CA ASP A 193 12.65 4.06 -21.50
C ASP A 193 14.18 4.08 -21.61
N SER A 194 14.80 3.00 -21.15
CA SER A 194 16.17 2.69 -21.48
C SER A 194 16.24 1.61 -22.58
N GLU A 195 17.45 1.21 -22.97
CA GLU A 195 17.62 0.09 -23.88
C GLU A 195 16.94 -1.19 -23.36
N TRP A 196 17.07 -1.48 -22.07
CA TRP A 196 16.66 -2.73 -21.45
C TRP A 196 15.39 -2.63 -20.61
N VAL A 197 15.09 -1.46 -20.04
CA VAL A 197 13.90 -1.26 -19.23
C VAL A 197 12.89 -0.43 -19.99
N LYS A 198 11.66 -0.95 -20.10
CA LYS A 198 10.53 -0.29 -20.75
C LYS A 198 9.48 0.07 -19.72
N PHE A 199 9.03 1.30 -19.77
CA PHE A 199 7.91 1.79 -18.99
C PHE A 199 6.64 1.72 -19.82
N ILE A 200 5.70 0.89 -19.38
CA ILE A 200 4.41 0.72 -20.05
C ILE A 200 3.32 1.38 -19.21
N LYS A 201 2.49 2.16 -19.87
CA LYS A 201 1.28 2.76 -19.32
C LYS A 201 0.18 2.71 -20.36
N ILE A 202 -0.95 2.10 -20.00
CA ILE A 202 -2.14 2.01 -20.85
C ILE A 202 -3.35 2.51 -20.09
N LYS A 203 -4.31 3.09 -20.80
CA LYS A 203 -5.62 3.34 -20.22
C LYS A 203 -6.32 2.01 -19.99
N SER A 204 -6.80 1.77 -18.79
CA SER A 204 -7.67 0.65 -18.47
C SER A 204 -9.12 1.04 -18.66
N GLU A 205 -9.82 0.36 -19.54
CA GLU A 205 -11.24 0.65 -19.79
C GLU A 205 -12.10 0.23 -18.59
N VAL A 206 -11.82 -0.96 -18.00
CA VAL A 206 -12.61 -1.46 -16.87
C VAL A 206 -12.40 -0.63 -15.59
N ALA A 207 -11.17 -0.21 -15.31
CA ALA A 207 -10.89 0.67 -14.17
C ALA A 207 -11.46 2.08 -14.41
N SER A 208 -11.40 2.59 -15.65
CA SER A 208 -11.96 3.90 -16.00
C SER A 208 -13.48 3.93 -15.86
N GLU A 209 -14.17 2.86 -16.27
CA GLU A 209 -15.62 2.72 -16.07
C GLU A 209 -15.97 2.73 -14.58
N PHE A 210 -15.23 1.98 -13.76
CA PHE A 210 -15.45 1.90 -12.33
C PHE A 210 -15.26 3.27 -11.63
N TRP A 211 -14.16 3.98 -11.92
CA TRP A 211 -13.82 5.24 -11.24
C TRP A 211 -14.52 6.47 -11.85
N GLY A 212 -15.17 6.33 -13.01
CA GLY A 212 -15.84 7.43 -13.72
C GLY A 212 -14.88 8.48 -14.28
N LYS A 213 -13.63 8.10 -14.51
CA LYS A 213 -12.53 8.93 -14.97
C LYS A 213 -11.51 8.06 -15.70
N ASP A 214 -10.71 8.62 -16.61
CA ASP A 214 -9.63 7.89 -17.25
C ASP A 214 -8.62 7.40 -16.18
N MET A 215 -8.51 6.08 -16.04
CA MET A 215 -7.58 5.40 -15.16
C MET A 215 -6.55 4.64 -15.97
N TYR A 216 -5.32 4.61 -15.46
CA TYR A 216 -4.20 3.98 -16.14
C TYR A 216 -3.62 2.86 -15.30
N ILE A 217 -3.20 1.79 -15.99
CA ILE A 217 -2.48 0.66 -15.43
C ILE A 217 -1.18 0.49 -16.22
N GLY A 218 -0.16 -0.04 -15.62
CA GLY A 218 1.12 -0.13 -16.30
C GLY A 218 2.00 -1.27 -15.85
N ALA A 219 3.20 -1.29 -16.41
CA ALA A 219 4.24 -2.23 -16.05
C ALA A 219 5.64 -1.65 -16.29
N ASN A 220 6.58 -2.02 -15.45
CA ASN A 220 7.99 -1.90 -15.74
C ASN A 220 8.48 -3.24 -16.31
N VAL A 221 9.06 -3.23 -17.50
CA VAL A 221 9.47 -4.43 -18.24
C VAL A 221 10.99 -4.41 -18.43
N LEU A 222 11.68 -5.39 -17.88
CA LEU A 222 13.12 -5.59 -18.11
C LEU A 222 13.31 -6.68 -19.17
N LEU A 223 13.92 -6.29 -20.29
CA LEU A 223 14.23 -7.18 -21.41
C LEU A 223 15.54 -7.95 -21.15
N PRO A 224 15.63 -9.23 -21.57
CA PRO A 224 16.84 -10.02 -21.38
C PRO A 224 17.97 -9.56 -22.29
N GLU A 225 19.19 -9.80 -21.85
CA GLU A 225 20.36 -9.62 -22.69
C GLU A 225 20.24 -10.47 -23.97
N GLY A 226 20.67 -9.91 -25.11
CA GLY A 226 20.52 -10.54 -26.44
C GLY A 226 19.11 -10.41 -27.05
N TYR A 227 18.17 -9.73 -26.38
CA TYR A 227 16.80 -9.59 -26.90
C TYR A 227 16.75 -9.02 -28.32
N TYR A 228 17.54 -7.99 -28.62
CA TYR A 228 17.56 -7.34 -29.94
C TYR A 228 18.35 -8.15 -31.00
N ASP A 229 19.32 -8.94 -30.55
CA ASP A 229 20.16 -9.77 -31.43
C ASP A 229 19.41 -11.03 -31.88
N ASN A 230 18.37 -11.44 -31.16
CA ASN A 230 17.58 -12.66 -31.41
C ASN A 230 16.10 -12.32 -31.70
N PRO A 231 15.77 -11.67 -32.85
CA PRO A 231 14.44 -11.15 -33.14
C PRO A 231 13.34 -12.21 -33.31
N GLY A 232 13.70 -13.48 -33.51
CA GLY A 232 12.76 -14.59 -33.63
C GLY A 232 12.46 -15.34 -32.34
N VAL A 233 13.12 -14.97 -31.23
CA VAL A 233 12.98 -15.68 -29.95
C VAL A 233 11.84 -15.08 -29.12
N TYR A 234 11.00 -15.95 -28.56
CA TYR A 234 9.99 -15.63 -27.56
C TYR A 234 10.46 -16.15 -26.19
N TYR A 235 10.12 -15.43 -25.13
CA TYR A 235 10.69 -15.61 -23.81
C TYR A 235 9.62 -15.95 -22.77
N PRO A 236 9.91 -16.84 -21.80
CA PRO A 236 9.13 -16.91 -20.57
C PRO A 236 9.13 -15.58 -19.83
N VAL A 237 8.15 -15.38 -18.96
CA VAL A 237 7.93 -14.12 -18.25
C VAL A 237 7.87 -14.37 -16.76
N ILE A 238 8.57 -13.53 -15.98
CA ILE A 238 8.43 -13.46 -14.53
C ILE A 238 7.65 -12.19 -14.20
N TYR A 239 6.47 -12.35 -13.62
CA TYR A 239 5.72 -11.27 -13.00
C TYR A 239 6.15 -11.20 -11.53
N TYR A 240 6.99 -10.22 -11.23
CA TYR A 240 7.52 -10.00 -9.89
C TYR A 240 6.71 -8.89 -9.21
N GLN A 241 5.84 -9.32 -8.28
CA GLN A 241 4.99 -8.42 -7.55
C GLN A 241 5.70 -7.91 -6.30
N GLY A 242 5.43 -6.67 -5.95
CA GLY A 242 6.03 -6.05 -4.79
C GLY A 242 5.37 -4.74 -4.45
N HIS A 243 5.59 -4.37 -3.22
CA HIS A 243 5.22 -3.08 -2.67
C HIS A 243 5.95 -1.96 -3.40
N PHE A 244 5.27 -0.88 -3.68
CA PHE A 244 5.86 0.32 -4.26
C PHE A 244 6.73 0.04 -5.49
N PRO A 245 6.14 -0.33 -6.63
CA PRO A 245 6.89 -0.50 -7.87
C PRO A 245 7.34 0.86 -8.42
N GLY A 246 7.92 1.69 -7.56
CA GLY A 246 8.45 2.99 -7.92
C GLY A 246 9.67 2.91 -8.81
N GLY A 247 9.93 3.98 -9.55
CA GLY A 247 11.07 4.07 -10.45
C GLY A 247 10.88 3.33 -11.77
N SER A 248 11.94 3.24 -12.55
CA SER A 248 11.92 2.75 -13.92
C SER A 248 12.29 1.27 -14.06
N ALA A 249 12.69 0.60 -12.99
CA ALA A 249 13.10 -0.81 -13.04
C ALA A 249 12.05 -1.71 -12.38
N PRO A 250 11.85 -2.95 -12.87
CA PRO A 250 11.04 -3.93 -12.18
C PRO A 250 11.53 -4.18 -10.76
N VAL A 251 10.60 -4.39 -9.82
CA VAL A 251 10.91 -4.68 -8.43
C VAL A 251 11.79 -5.95 -8.35
N GLY A 252 12.85 -5.89 -7.55
CA GLY A 252 13.78 -7.00 -7.38
C GLY A 252 14.79 -7.21 -8.50
N PHE A 253 14.59 -6.60 -9.67
CA PHE A 253 15.47 -6.73 -10.82
C PHE A 253 16.09 -5.40 -11.19
N ARG A 254 17.41 -5.35 -11.25
CA ARG A 254 18.16 -4.14 -11.65
C ARG A 254 19.18 -4.49 -12.72
N VAL A 255 19.30 -3.65 -13.71
CA VAL A 255 20.35 -3.73 -14.73
C VAL A 255 21.73 -3.69 -14.02
N ASN A 256 22.67 -4.49 -14.49
CA ASN A 256 24.05 -4.63 -13.94
C ASN A 256 24.15 -5.24 -12.53
N ASN A 257 23.15 -5.93 -12.07
CA ASN A 257 23.18 -6.74 -10.85
C ASN A 257 23.31 -8.25 -11.15
N ASP A 258 22.90 -9.08 -10.20
CA ASP A 258 22.98 -10.53 -10.33
C ASP A 258 22.11 -11.11 -11.44
N VAL A 259 21.03 -10.45 -11.83
CA VAL A 259 20.22 -10.83 -13.03
C VAL A 259 21.06 -10.73 -14.28
N TYR A 260 21.78 -9.61 -14.43
CA TYR A 260 22.67 -9.41 -15.59
C TYR A 260 23.78 -10.45 -15.66
N LYS A 261 24.45 -10.75 -14.56
CA LYS A 261 25.48 -11.78 -14.49
C LYS A 261 24.92 -13.15 -14.85
N PHE A 262 23.73 -13.49 -14.32
CA PHE A 262 23.05 -14.73 -14.62
C PHE A 262 22.75 -14.85 -16.12
N TRP A 263 22.23 -13.79 -16.76
CA TRP A 263 21.93 -13.80 -18.19
C TRP A 263 23.16 -13.86 -19.10
N THR A 264 24.33 -13.47 -18.62
CA THR A 264 25.59 -13.56 -19.39
C THR A 264 26.24 -14.95 -19.30
N GLU A 265 25.76 -15.83 -18.47
CA GLU A 265 26.27 -17.20 -18.35
C GLU A 265 25.61 -18.10 -19.41
N ASP A 266 26.46 -18.81 -20.21
CA ASP A 266 26.00 -19.70 -21.26
C ASP A 266 25.08 -20.82 -20.72
N GLY A 267 24.00 -21.12 -21.44
CA GLY A 267 23.08 -22.20 -21.12
C GLY A 267 21.98 -21.83 -20.12
N ASN A 268 21.96 -20.63 -19.57
CA ASN A 268 20.87 -20.16 -18.74
C ASN A 268 19.65 -19.73 -19.59
N ALA A 269 18.47 -19.91 -19.01
CA ALA A 269 17.23 -19.41 -19.60
C ALA A 269 17.21 -17.87 -19.62
N ARG A 270 16.87 -17.31 -20.77
CA ARG A 270 16.51 -15.91 -20.88
C ARG A 270 15.02 -15.76 -20.61
N PHE A 271 14.62 -14.70 -19.91
CA PHE A 271 13.24 -14.40 -19.57
C PHE A 271 13.02 -12.88 -19.55
N ILE A 272 11.78 -12.44 -19.67
CA ILE A 272 11.39 -11.05 -19.47
C ILE A 272 10.92 -10.92 -18.02
N ALA A 273 11.40 -9.90 -17.31
CA ALA A 273 10.92 -9.59 -15.96
C ALA A 273 9.95 -8.40 -16.00
N VAL A 274 8.80 -8.55 -15.35
CA VAL A 274 7.73 -7.55 -15.30
C VAL A 274 7.37 -7.27 -13.85
N SER A 275 7.22 -6.00 -13.49
CA SER A 275 6.49 -5.58 -12.30
C SER A 275 5.26 -4.80 -12.72
N ILE A 276 4.11 -5.21 -12.25
CA ILE A 276 2.83 -4.56 -12.52
C ILE A 276 2.76 -3.26 -11.71
N ARG A 277 2.09 -2.26 -12.30
CA ARG A 277 1.81 -0.96 -11.69
C ARG A 277 0.30 -0.77 -11.74
N ASP A 278 -0.35 -1.07 -10.64
CA ASP A 278 -1.80 -1.10 -10.47
C ASP A 278 -2.27 -0.19 -9.34
N ALA A 279 -1.60 0.97 -9.18
CA ALA A 279 -1.96 1.98 -8.20
C ALA A 279 -3.42 2.41 -8.33
N THR A 280 -4.04 2.63 -7.19
CA THR A 280 -5.42 3.11 -7.04
C THR A 280 -5.44 4.44 -6.28
N PRO A 281 -6.56 5.15 -6.22
CA PRO A 281 -6.70 6.30 -5.34
C PRO A 281 -6.53 6.01 -3.84
N TYR A 282 -6.56 4.73 -3.43
CA TYR A 282 -6.34 4.31 -2.05
C TYR A 282 -4.86 4.04 -1.75
N TYR A 283 -4.14 3.46 -2.71
CA TYR A 283 -2.80 2.95 -2.45
C TYR A 283 -1.99 2.73 -3.74
N ASP A 284 -0.72 2.45 -3.60
CA ASP A 284 0.21 2.19 -4.70
C ASP A 284 0.00 0.85 -5.44
N THR A 285 -0.83 -0.02 -4.91
CA THR A 285 -1.28 -1.26 -5.54
C THR A 285 -2.75 -1.55 -5.24
N ALA A 286 -3.45 -2.22 -6.15
CA ALA A 286 -4.78 -2.77 -5.96
C ALA A 286 -4.76 -4.19 -5.37
N TYR A 287 -3.61 -4.68 -4.88
CA TYR A 287 -3.41 -6.09 -4.49
C TYR A 287 -3.67 -7.07 -5.63
N SER A 288 -3.60 -6.60 -6.88
CA SER A 288 -3.77 -7.37 -8.12
C SER A 288 -5.07 -8.20 -8.20
N VAL A 289 -6.12 -7.78 -7.51
CA VAL A 289 -7.44 -8.45 -7.47
C VAL A 289 -8.57 -7.47 -7.77
N ASP A 290 -9.75 -8.01 -8.03
CA ASP A 290 -10.98 -7.21 -8.14
C ASP A 290 -11.53 -6.91 -6.73
N SER A 291 -11.89 -5.66 -6.49
CA SER A 291 -12.48 -5.20 -5.24
C SER A 291 -13.64 -4.24 -5.48
N VAL A 292 -14.64 -4.31 -4.62
CA VAL A 292 -15.79 -3.39 -4.67
C VAL A 292 -15.43 -1.94 -4.34
N ASN A 293 -14.29 -1.71 -3.69
CA ASN A 293 -13.81 -0.38 -3.34
C ASN A 293 -12.72 0.12 -4.30
N SER A 294 -11.68 -0.70 -4.54
CA SER A 294 -10.52 -0.32 -5.37
C SER A 294 -10.81 -0.44 -6.86
N GLY A 295 -11.73 -1.33 -7.26
CA GLY A 295 -12.10 -1.54 -8.66
C GLY A 295 -11.62 -2.88 -9.23
N PRO A 296 -11.89 -3.15 -10.52
CA PRO A 296 -11.65 -4.45 -11.17
C PRO A 296 -10.20 -4.58 -11.67
N TYR A 297 -9.20 -4.44 -10.79
CA TYR A 297 -7.79 -4.44 -11.21
C TYR A 297 -7.26 -5.82 -11.52
N GLY A 298 -7.77 -6.88 -10.91
CA GLY A 298 -7.44 -8.25 -11.32
C GLY A 298 -7.86 -8.54 -12.76
N THR A 299 -9.07 -8.12 -13.12
CA THR A 299 -9.58 -8.15 -14.51
C THR A 299 -8.74 -7.25 -15.43
N ALA A 300 -8.41 -6.02 -15.03
CA ALA A 300 -7.57 -5.12 -15.82
C ALA A 300 -6.18 -5.70 -16.09
N ILE A 301 -5.57 -6.37 -15.10
CA ILE A 301 -4.27 -7.03 -15.27
C ILE A 301 -4.39 -8.19 -16.25
N THR A 302 -5.37 -9.07 -16.06
CA THR A 302 -5.44 -10.34 -16.80
C THR A 302 -6.05 -10.21 -18.19
N GLU A 303 -6.96 -9.28 -18.41
CA GLU A 303 -7.68 -9.11 -19.68
C GLU A 303 -7.19 -7.91 -20.52
N GLU A 304 -6.54 -6.90 -19.91
CA GLU A 304 -6.05 -5.73 -20.63
C GLU A 304 -4.51 -5.67 -20.66
N LEU A 305 -3.84 -5.65 -19.47
CA LEU A 305 -2.40 -5.39 -19.38
C LEU A 305 -1.58 -6.57 -19.93
N ILE A 306 -1.80 -7.79 -19.45
CA ILE A 306 -1.03 -8.97 -19.89
C ILE A 306 -1.16 -9.19 -21.40
N PRO A 307 -2.36 -9.21 -22.01
CA PRO A 307 -2.50 -9.31 -23.45
C PRO A 307 -1.80 -8.17 -24.22
N TYR A 308 -1.85 -6.94 -23.69
CA TYR A 308 -1.13 -5.83 -24.28
C TYR A 308 0.39 -6.07 -24.25
N LEU A 309 0.97 -6.45 -23.11
CA LEU A 309 2.40 -6.75 -22.98
C LEU A 309 2.83 -7.85 -23.95
N GLU A 310 2.06 -8.93 -24.06
CA GLU A 310 2.32 -10.04 -24.98
C GLU A 310 2.25 -9.62 -26.44
N SER A 311 1.44 -8.60 -26.77
CA SER A 311 1.39 -8.02 -28.12
C SER A 311 2.58 -7.11 -28.43
N GLN A 312 3.19 -6.47 -27.42
CA GLN A 312 4.30 -5.53 -27.60
C GLN A 312 5.67 -6.20 -27.49
N PHE A 313 5.76 -7.24 -26.69
CA PHE A 313 7.01 -7.94 -26.40
C PHE A 313 6.91 -9.40 -26.81
N ARG A 314 8.04 -10.00 -27.14
CA ARG A 314 8.11 -11.42 -27.50
C ARG A 314 8.01 -12.31 -26.26
N MET A 315 6.84 -12.34 -25.66
CA MET A 315 6.48 -13.16 -24.51
C MET A 315 5.79 -14.44 -24.98
N ILE A 316 6.04 -15.56 -24.30
CA ILE A 316 5.33 -16.82 -24.56
C ILE A 316 3.98 -16.75 -23.82
N PRO A 317 2.83 -16.72 -24.54
CA PRO A 317 1.51 -16.50 -23.95
C PRO A 317 0.90 -17.81 -23.41
N GLU A 318 1.70 -18.59 -22.68
CA GLU A 318 1.32 -19.91 -22.19
C GLU A 318 1.45 -19.97 -20.67
N LYS A 319 0.57 -20.71 -20.00
CA LYS A 319 0.53 -20.84 -18.54
C LYS A 319 1.90 -21.21 -17.96
N TRP A 320 2.55 -22.25 -18.48
CA TRP A 320 3.84 -22.73 -18.00
C TRP A 320 4.95 -21.65 -18.05
N ALA A 321 4.82 -20.69 -18.96
CA ALA A 321 5.79 -19.63 -19.20
C ALA A 321 5.50 -18.33 -18.41
N ARG A 322 4.35 -18.21 -17.78
CA ARG A 322 3.99 -17.07 -16.92
C ARG A 322 4.22 -17.44 -15.44
N ILE A 323 5.29 -16.93 -14.90
CA ILE A 323 5.76 -17.24 -13.54
C ILE A 323 5.46 -16.08 -12.63
N LEU A 324 4.91 -16.37 -11.44
CA LEU A 324 4.65 -15.39 -10.41
C LEU A 324 5.71 -15.47 -9.31
N ALA A 325 6.16 -14.32 -8.82
CA ALA A 325 6.99 -14.22 -7.64
C ALA A 325 6.72 -12.93 -6.88
N GLY A 326 6.72 -12.97 -5.56
CA GLY A 326 6.52 -11.78 -4.75
C GLY A 326 6.71 -12.03 -3.27
N GLY A 327 6.95 -10.96 -2.54
CA GLY A 327 7.14 -11.00 -1.08
C GLY A 327 6.32 -9.95 -0.37
N SER A 328 5.90 -10.24 0.89
CA SER A 328 5.06 -9.34 1.68
C SER A 328 3.70 -9.15 0.99
N THR A 329 3.29 -7.91 0.75
CA THR A 329 2.16 -7.56 -0.13
C THR A 329 2.20 -8.37 -1.44
N GLY A 330 3.34 -8.33 -2.16
CA GLY A 330 3.51 -9.09 -3.39
C GLY A 330 3.44 -10.62 -3.21
N GLY A 331 3.72 -11.13 -2.02
CA GLY A 331 3.53 -12.55 -1.68
C GLY A 331 2.04 -12.91 -1.64
N TRP A 332 1.22 -12.07 -1.02
CA TRP A 332 -0.23 -12.25 -1.01
C TRP A 332 -0.81 -12.10 -2.42
N GLU A 333 -0.44 -11.02 -3.14
CA GLU A 333 -0.84 -10.80 -4.55
C GLU A 333 -0.53 -12.01 -5.43
N THR A 334 0.68 -12.53 -5.31
CA THR A 334 1.15 -13.70 -6.06
C THR A 334 0.29 -14.94 -5.79
N LEU A 335 -0.04 -15.21 -4.52
CA LEU A 335 -0.91 -16.33 -4.18
C LEU A 335 -2.36 -16.06 -4.63
N ALA A 336 -2.87 -14.84 -4.46
CA ALA A 336 -4.20 -14.45 -4.88
C ALA A 336 -4.38 -14.58 -6.40
N MET A 337 -3.44 -14.07 -7.19
CA MET A 337 -3.44 -14.24 -8.65
C MET A 337 -3.46 -15.72 -9.05
N LYS A 338 -2.71 -16.57 -8.35
CA LYS A 338 -2.72 -18.02 -8.60
C LYS A 338 -4.04 -18.67 -8.21
N VAL A 339 -4.68 -18.23 -7.14
CA VAL A 339 -5.96 -18.77 -6.64
C VAL A 339 -7.13 -18.32 -7.51
N PHE A 340 -7.19 -17.02 -7.83
CA PHE A 340 -8.32 -16.46 -8.59
C PHE A 340 -8.19 -16.65 -10.12
N TYR A 341 -6.96 -16.74 -10.63
CA TYR A 341 -6.67 -16.91 -12.06
C TYR A 341 -5.78 -18.15 -12.34
N PRO A 342 -6.15 -19.35 -11.85
CA PRO A 342 -5.28 -20.52 -11.82
C PRO A 342 -4.94 -21.07 -13.23
N ASP A 343 -5.71 -20.70 -14.24
CA ASP A 343 -5.49 -21.12 -15.63
C ASP A 343 -4.51 -20.22 -16.38
N ILE A 344 -4.19 -19.03 -15.84
CA ILE A 344 -3.31 -18.03 -16.49
C ILE A 344 -1.84 -18.25 -16.12
N PHE A 345 -1.55 -18.53 -14.83
CA PHE A 345 -0.20 -18.55 -14.29
C PHE A 345 0.26 -19.96 -13.93
N GLY A 346 1.54 -20.23 -14.20
CA GLY A 346 2.24 -21.47 -13.82
C GLY A 346 2.89 -21.38 -12.46
N ARG A 347 4.22 -21.58 -12.42
CA ARG A 347 5.03 -21.57 -11.18
C ARG A 347 4.84 -20.30 -10.38
N THR A 348 4.72 -20.46 -9.07
CA THR A 348 4.34 -19.37 -8.16
C THR A 348 5.21 -19.43 -6.90
N TYR A 349 6.02 -18.39 -6.70
CA TYR A 349 6.88 -18.22 -5.54
C TYR A 349 6.28 -17.19 -4.60
N VAL A 350 5.77 -17.65 -3.48
CA VAL A 350 5.09 -16.87 -2.44
C VAL A 350 6.04 -16.69 -1.27
N TRP A 351 6.59 -15.50 -1.09
CA TRP A 351 7.56 -15.23 -0.05
C TRP A 351 6.95 -14.37 1.05
N TYR A 352 7.06 -14.84 2.31
CA TYR A 352 6.60 -14.11 3.50
C TYR A 352 5.33 -13.26 3.23
N PRO A 353 4.25 -13.90 2.72
CA PRO A 353 3.05 -13.19 2.25
C PRO A 353 2.36 -12.47 3.41
N ASP A 354 1.66 -11.37 3.10
CA ASP A 354 0.67 -10.79 4.01
C ASP A 354 -0.37 -11.84 4.44
N GLY A 355 -1.21 -11.55 5.42
CA GLY A 355 -2.11 -12.52 6.03
C GLY A 355 -2.91 -13.34 5.02
N VAL A 356 -2.55 -14.62 4.84
CA VAL A 356 -3.24 -15.57 3.96
C VAL A 356 -4.34 -16.37 4.67
N ASP A 357 -4.47 -16.17 5.97
CA ASP A 357 -5.51 -16.73 6.84
C ASP A 357 -5.83 -15.70 7.93
N PHE A 358 -7.04 -15.21 7.96
CA PHE A 358 -7.41 -14.13 8.87
C PHE A 358 -7.77 -14.59 10.30
N ASN A 359 -7.59 -15.89 10.63
CA ASN A 359 -7.45 -16.31 12.03
C ASN A 359 -6.13 -15.78 12.62
N TYR A 360 -5.16 -15.45 11.76
CA TYR A 360 -3.95 -14.71 12.09
C TYR A 360 -3.72 -13.58 11.09
N TYR A 361 -4.59 -12.55 11.16
CA TYR A 361 -4.36 -11.29 10.47
C TYR A 361 -3.30 -10.51 11.26
N GLN A 362 -2.02 -10.75 10.97
CA GLN A 362 -0.88 -10.63 11.88
C GLN A 362 -1.14 -11.45 13.17
N LEU A 363 -1.36 -10.82 14.32
CA LEU A 363 -1.71 -11.48 15.60
C LEU A 363 -3.19 -11.33 15.99
N ILE A 364 -4.03 -10.86 15.08
CA ILE A 364 -5.45 -10.63 15.31
C ILE A 364 -6.24 -11.78 14.72
N ASN A 365 -7.07 -12.45 15.51
CA ASN A 365 -8.10 -13.33 14.98
C ASN A 365 -9.36 -12.51 14.74
N ILE A 366 -9.58 -12.03 13.51
CA ILE A 366 -10.71 -11.14 13.23
C ILE A 366 -12.07 -11.84 13.40
N TYR A 367 -12.10 -13.18 13.40
CA TYR A 367 -13.33 -13.96 13.57
C TYR A 367 -13.71 -14.13 15.04
N ASN A 368 -12.73 -14.32 15.92
CA ASN A 368 -12.96 -14.71 17.31
C ASN A 368 -12.57 -13.65 18.35
N ASP A 369 -11.61 -12.76 18.05
CA ASP A 369 -11.24 -11.67 18.96
C ASP A 369 -12.34 -10.59 18.95
N ASP A 370 -12.59 -9.96 20.08
CA ASP A 370 -13.53 -8.83 20.18
C ASP A 370 -12.83 -7.49 19.82
N ASN A 371 -11.51 -7.44 19.97
CA ASN A 371 -10.75 -6.21 19.82
C ASN A 371 -9.39 -6.42 19.12
N ALA A 372 -9.09 -5.55 18.15
CA ALA A 372 -7.85 -5.60 17.39
C ALA A 372 -6.64 -5.05 18.18
N TYR A 373 -6.85 -4.04 19.01
CA TYR A 373 -5.77 -3.31 19.67
C TYR A 373 -5.24 -4.00 20.92
N TYR A 374 -6.08 -4.85 21.55
CA TYR A 374 -5.74 -5.44 22.85
C TYR A 374 -5.91 -6.96 22.83
N SER A 375 -4.93 -7.67 23.39
CA SER A 375 -5.11 -9.03 23.84
C SER A 375 -5.64 -9.02 25.27
N ASP A 376 -6.75 -9.73 25.53
CA ASP A 376 -7.40 -9.81 26.83
C ASP A 376 -7.10 -11.16 27.50
N PHE A 377 -6.43 -11.12 28.63
CA PHE A 377 -6.10 -12.28 29.46
C PHE A 377 -7.02 -12.35 30.70
N GLY A 378 -8.20 -11.73 30.64
CA GLY A 378 -9.19 -11.68 31.70
C GLY A 378 -8.93 -10.57 32.72
N TRP A 379 -7.78 -10.58 33.38
CA TRP A 379 -7.41 -9.57 34.38
C TRP A 379 -6.44 -8.51 33.85
N VAL A 380 -5.82 -8.79 32.71
CA VAL A 380 -4.80 -7.93 32.10
C VAL A 380 -5.09 -7.78 30.62
N LYS A 381 -5.14 -6.54 30.17
CA LYS A 381 -5.15 -6.19 28.74
C LYS A 381 -3.78 -5.64 28.37
N THR A 382 -3.22 -6.17 27.27
CA THR A 382 -1.96 -5.66 26.70
C THR A 382 -2.20 -5.19 25.29
N GLU A 383 -1.55 -4.10 24.89
CA GLU A 383 -1.61 -3.67 23.50
C GLU A 383 -1.00 -4.74 22.60
N ARG A 384 -1.69 -5.02 21.51
CA ARG A 384 -1.28 -6.02 20.52
C ARG A 384 -0.14 -5.46 19.66
N PRO A 385 1.02 -6.12 19.58
CA PRO A 385 2.08 -5.68 18.70
C PRO A 385 1.69 -5.86 17.24
N SER A 386 2.11 -4.92 16.39
CA SER A 386 2.03 -5.01 14.94
C SER A 386 3.39 -5.40 14.34
N ALA A 387 4.47 -4.87 14.89
CA ALA A 387 5.80 -5.19 14.41
C ALA A 387 6.79 -5.51 15.53
N ARG A 388 7.71 -6.43 15.22
CA ARG A 388 8.84 -6.84 16.08
C ARG A 388 10.16 -6.84 15.31
N ASP A 389 11.28 -6.89 16.02
CA ASP A 389 12.56 -7.31 15.44
C ASP A 389 12.73 -8.84 15.55
N THR A 390 13.80 -9.37 14.95
CA THR A 390 14.10 -10.83 15.00
C THR A 390 14.48 -11.35 16.38
N HIS A 391 14.64 -10.47 17.39
CA HIS A 391 14.84 -10.84 18.80
C HIS A 391 13.52 -10.79 19.60
N GLY A 392 12.40 -10.44 18.95
CA GLY A 392 11.09 -10.32 19.58
C GLY A 392 10.80 -8.98 20.25
N ASN A 393 11.68 -7.97 20.12
CA ASN A 393 11.38 -6.64 20.66
C ASN A 393 10.30 -5.96 19.82
N ILE A 394 9.24 -5.50 20.48
CA ILE A 394 8.12 -4.79 19.85
C ILE A 394 8.62 -3.44 19.32
N ARG A 395 8.32 -3.14 18.07
CA ARG A 395 8.63 -1.87 17.41
C ARG A 395 7.51 -0.86 17.56
N PHE A 396 6.28 -1.29 17.31
CA PHE A 396 5.04 -0.53 17.46
C PHE A 396 3.85 -1.48 17.56
N THR A 397 2.70 -0.93 17.95
CA THR A 397 1.46 -1.68 18.16
C THR A 397 0.46 -1.42 17.02
N VAL A 398 -0.53 -2.32 16.87
CA VAL A 398 -1.65 -2.17 15.91
C VAL A 398 -2.36 -0.83 16.12
N LYS A 399 -2.59 -0.46 17.37
CA LYS A 399 -3.22 0.82 17.72
C LYS A 399 -2.41 2.03 17.25
N GLN A 400 -1.08 2.00 17.42
CA GLN A 400 -0.21 3.09 16.99
C GLN A 400 -0.27 3.29 15.47
N GLU A 401 -0.20 2.21 14.67
CA GLU A 401 -0.32 2.31 13.21
C GLU A 401 -1.69 2.83 12.78
N ASN A 402 -2.78 2.28 13.33
CA ASN A 402 -4.12 2.74 12.98
C ASN A 402 -4.35 4.22 13.33
N TYR A 403 -3.84 4.68 14.46
CA TYR A 403 -3.93 6.10 14.83
C TYR A 403 -3.08 6.99 13.92
N PHE A 404 -1.91 6.52 13.52
CA PHE A 404 -1.09 7.19 12.51
C PHE A 404 -1.86 7.32 11.18
N GLU A 405 -2.43 6.22 10.68
CA GLU A 405 -3.17 6.24 9.43
C GLU A 405 -4.45 7.09 9.51
N MET A 406 -5.16 7.06 10.63
CA MET A 406 -6.33 7.93 10.85
C MET A 406 -5.95 9.42 10.82
N ALA A 407 -4.78 9.79 11.34
CA ALA A 407 -4.28 11.16 11.26
C ALA A 407 -3.80 11.51 9.84
N ALA A 408 -3.16 10.57 9.14
CA ALA A 408 -2.68 10.75 7.77
C ALA A 408 -3.84 10.86 6.76
N GLY A 409 -4.91 10.04 6.90
CA GLY A 409 -6.06 10.10 6.01
C GLY A 409 -7.23 9.23 6.47
N PRO A 410 -8.23 9.81 7.14
CA PRO A 410 -9.44 9.07 7.54
C PRO A 410 -10.19 8.53 6.32
N SER A 411 -11.06 7.55 6.54
CA SER A 411 -11.81 6.85 5.48
C SER A 411 -10.89 6.17 4.46
N ASN A 412 -9.85 5.49 4.93
CA ASN A 412 -8.89 4.72 4.12
C ASN A 412 -8.07 5.55 3.10
N ARG A 413 -7.88 6.84 3.36
CA ARG A 413 -7.13 7.75 2.49
C ARG A 413 -5.70 8.04 2.99
N SER A 414 -5.18 7.20 3.88
CA SER A 414 -3.85 7.39 4.46
C SER A 414 -2.70 7.05 3.51
N GLY A 415 -2.94 6.22 2.51
CA GLY A 415 -1.88 5.56 1.73
C GLY A 415 -1.08 4.54 2.55
N GLY A 416 -1.59 4.09 3.70
CA GLY A 416 -0.95 3.14 4.59
C GLY A 416 -1.48 1.72 4.46
N GLN A 417 -0.79 0.77 5.10
CA GLN A 417 -1.02 -0.67 4.95
C GLN A 417 -2.41 -1.13 5.44
N TRP A 418 -2.89 -0.58 6.56
CA TRP A 418 -4.20 -0.94 7.10
C TRP A 418 -5.32 -0.41 6.21
N SER A 419 -5.15 0.80 5.68
CA SER A 419 -6.09 1.41 4.75
C SER A 419 -6.19 0.64 3.44
N VAL A 420 -5.07 0.14 2.88
CA VAL A 420 -5.12 -0.66 1.64
C VAL A 420 -5.78 -2.01 1.87
N TRP A 421 -5.53 -2.68 2.98
CA TRP A 421 -6.20 -3.93 3.29
C TRP A 421 -7.71 -3.75 3.38
N GLU A 422 -8.19 -2.72 4.08
CA GLU A 422 -9.63 -2.41 4.12
C GLU A 422 -10.17 -2.03 2.73
N SER A 423 -9.43 -1.24 1.95
CA SER A 423 -9.89 -0.88 0.59
C SER A 423 -9.94 -2.08 -0.36
N THR A 424 -9.12 -3.10 -0.12
CA THR A 424 -9.12 -4.33 -0.90
C THR A 424 -10.20 -5.29 -0.42
N TYR A 425 -10.26 -5.55 0.89
CA TYR A 425 -11.00 -6.68 1.44
C TYR A 425 -12.40 -6.35 1.96
N SER A 426 -12.70 -5.08 2.29
CA SER A 426 -13.96 -4.72 2.93
C SER A 426 -15.14 -4.57 1.96
N PRO A 427 -16.37 -4.78 2.44
CA PRO A 427 -17.54 -4.39 1.69
C PRO A 427 -17.63 -2.87 1.57
N LEU A 428 -18.34 -2.39 0.56
CA LEU A 428 -18.57 -0.98 0.33
C LEU A 428 -19.47 -0.38 1.42
N GLY A 429 -19.05 0.78 1.96
CA GLY A 429 -19.85 1.57 2.88
C GLY A 429 -20.87 2.47 2.18
N ALA A 430 -21.87 2.92 2.93
CA ALA A 430 -22.94 3.78 2.42
C ALA A 430 -22.44 5.19 2.01
N ASP A 431 -21.26 5.56 2.43
CA ASP A 431 -20.57 6.82 2.11
C ASP A 431 -19.62 6.71 0.91
N GLY A 432 -19.52 5.51 0.30
CA GLY A 432 -18.65 5.23 -0.83
C GLY A 432 -17.22 4.83 -0.45
N PHE A 433 -16.91 4.75 0.86
CA PHE A 433 -15.63 4.25 1.36
C PHE A 433 -15.75 2.82 1.90
N PRO A 434 -14.63 2.11 2.11
CA PRO A 434 -14.65 0.78 2.70
C PRO A 434 -15.27 0.78 4.09
N GLN A 435 -16.08 -0.24 4.42
CA GLN A 435 -16.52 -0.43 5.79
C GLN A 435 -15.32 -0.88 6.64
N PRO A 436 -15.03 -0.22 7.78
CA PRO A 436 -13.87 -0.58 8.59
C PRO A 436 -14.04 -1.96 9.23
N ILE A 437 -12.96 -2.76 9.21
CA ILE A 437 -12.90 -4.07 9.87
C ILE A 437 -13.00 -3.96 11.40
N TRP A 438 -12.63 -2.81 11.96
CA TRP A 438 -12.84 -2.45 13.36
C TRP A 438 -13.04 -0.95 13.51
N ASP A 439 -13.68 -0.54 14.59
CA ASP A 439 -13.73 0.87 14.96
C ASP A 439 -12.31 1.40 15.21
N GLN A 440 -11.88 2.37 14.42
CA GLN A 440 -10.49 2.89 14.44
C GLN A 440 -10.09 3.54 15.78
N VAL A 441 -11.05 3.98 16.59
CA VAL A 441 -10.77 4.58 17.90
C VAL A 441 -10.70 3.53 19.00
N THR A 442 -11.65 2.60 19.02
CA THR A 442 -11.78 1.59 20.09
C THR A 442 -11.09 0.28 19.79
N GLY A 443 -10.90 -0.07 18.53
CA GLY A 443 -10.39 -1.36 18.06
C GLY A 443 -11.44 -2.48 18.10
N GLU A 444 -12.73 -2.20 18.35
CA GLU A 444 -13.82 -3.19 18.36
C GLU A 444 -14.03 -3.74 16.95
N ILE A 445 -13.95 -5.07 16.81
CA ILE A 445 -13.98 -5.76 15.51
C ILE A 445 -15.42 -5.90 15.01
N ASN A 446 -15.63 -5.49 13.76
CA ASN A 446 -16.90 -5.67 13.05
C ASN A 446 -16.97 -7.09 12.46
N LYS A 447 -17.77 -7.94 13.08
CA LYS A 447 -17.89 -9.36 12.69
C LYS A 447 -18.57 -9.58 11.34
N ASP A 448 -19.44 -8.67 10.92
CA ASP A 448 -20.10 -8.77 9.60
C ASP A 448 -19.08 -8.48 8.49
N VAL A 449 -18.20 -7.50 8.70
CA VAL A 449 -17.08 -7.21 7.78
C VAL A 449 -16.07 -8.37 7.79
N ALA A 450 -15.76 -8.93 8.97
CA ALA A 450 -14.85 -10.07 9.07
C ALA A 450 -15.35 -11.31 8.31
N GLU A 451 -16.66 -11.58 8.31
CA GLU A 451 -17.22 -12.70 7.52
C GLU A 451 -17.15 -12.41 6.01
N TYR A 452 -17.37 -11.16 5.59
CA TYR A 452 -17.18 -10.76 4.20
C TYR A 452 -15.71 -10.96 3.75
N TRP A 453 -14.73 -10.58 4.57
CA TRP A 453 -13.32 -10.79 4.29
C TRP A 453 -12.98 -12.27 4.13
N LYS A 454 -13.54 -13.10 5.02
CA LYS A 454 -13.36 -14.56 4.99
C LYS A 454 -13.82 -15.17 3.68
N GLU A 455 -15.04 -14.85 3.27
CA GLU A 455 -15.67 -15.44 2.09
C GLU A 455 -15.01 -14.99 0.78
N ASN A 456 -14.41 -13.78 0.75
CA ASN A 456 -13.92 -13.18 -0.48
C ASN A 456 -12.39 -13.10 -0.59
N PHE A 457 -11.66 -13.03 0.53
CA PHE A 457 -10.22 -12.71 0.51
C PHE A 457 -9.35 -13.54 1.46
N ASP A 458 -9.90 -14.36 2.36
CA ASP A 458 -9.11 -15.33 3.13
C ASP A 458 -8.68 -16.47 2.20
N LEU A 459 -7.46 -16.40 1.70
CA LEU A 459 -6.97 -17.34 0.68
C LEU A 459 -6.92 -18.77 1.18
N ASN A 460 -6.64 -18.99 2.48
CA ASN A 460 -6.67 -20.32 3.06
C ASN A 460 -8.10 -20.88 3.11
N TYR A 461 -9.09 -20.08 3.50
CA TYR A 461 -10.50 -20.47 3.49
C TYR A 461 -10.97 -20.76 2.07
N ILE A 462 -10.69 -19.86 1.11
CA ILE A 462 -11.07 -20.02 -0.30
C ILE A 462 -10.47 -21.30 -0.90
N LEU A 463 -9.21 -21.61 -0.62
CA LEU A 463 -8.57 -22.84 -1.07
C LEU A 463 -9.25 -24.07 -0.48
N GLN A 464 -9.59 -24.07 0.81
CA GLN A 464 -10.26 -25.21 1.45
C GLN A 464 -11.65 -25.45 0.87
N GLU A 465 -12.45 -24.39 0.70
CA GLU A 465 -13.82 -24.52 0.18
C GLU A 465 -13.88 -24.92 -1.30
N ASN A 466 -12.87 -24.54 -2.09
CA ASN A 466 -12.86 -24.74 -3.54
C ASN A 466 -11.76 -25.69 -4.02
N TRP A 467 -11.21 -26.53 -3.14
CA TRP A 467 -10.04 -27.34 -3.44
C TRP A 467 -10.25 -28.32 -4.60
N GLU A 468 -11.44 -28.91 -4.73
CA GLU A 468 -11.76 -29.84 -5.83
C GLU A 468 -11.62 -29.17 -7.22
N GLU A 469 -11.87 -27.86 -7.30
CA GLU A 469 -11.76 -27.09 -8.53
C GLU A 469 -10.36 -26.47 -8.71
N ILE A 470 -9.82 -25.82 -7.67
CA ILE A 470 -8.57 -25.06 -7.73
C ILE A 470 -7.36 -26.00 -7.66
N GLY A 471 -7.39 -27.00 -6.77
CA GLY A 471 -6.27 -27.89 -6.49
C GLY A 471 -5.64 -28.53 -7.74
N PRO A 472 -6.42 -29.12 -8.66
CA PRO A 472 -5.90 -29.69 -9.89
C PRO A 472 -5.19 -28.67 -10.81
N LYS A 473 -5.59 -27.41 -10.74
CA LYS A 473 -5.05 -26.33 -11.58
C LYS A 473 -3.76 -25.72 -11.05
N ILE A 474 -3.49 -25.87 -9.74
CA ILE A 474 -2.30 -25.30 -9.09
C ILE A 474 -1.27 -26.34 -8.67
N ALA A 475 -1.56 -27.62 -8.91
CA ALA A 475 -0.70 -28.74 -8.56
C ALA A 475 0.71 -28.57 -9.14
N GLY A 476 1.74 -28.76 -8.30
CA GLY A 476 3.15 -28.64 -8.64
C GLY A 476 3.69 -27.20 -8.74
N ASP A 477 2.82 -26.20 -8.60
CA ASP A 477 3.18 -24.83 -8.96
C ASP A 477 3.54 -23.93 -7.77
N VAL A 478 3.01 -24.18 -6.56
CA VAL A 478 3.04 -23.19 -5.46
C VAL A 478 4.11 -23.52 -4.42
N HIS A 479 5.01 -22.56 -4.18
CA HIS A 479 6.09 -22.63 -3.19
C HIS A 479 5.97 -21.45 -2.24
N VAL A 480 5.80 -21.73 -0.93
CA VAL A 480 5.63 -20.71 0.11
C VAL A 480 6.82 -20.73 1.04
N THR A 481 7.45 -19.58 1.28
CA THR A 481 8.54 -19.45 2.26
C THR A 481 8.30 -18.29 3.20
N VAL A 482 8.67 -18.44 4.48
CA VAL A 482 8.59 -17.40 5.49
C VAL A 482 9.60 -17.62 6.61
N GLY A 483 10.17 -16.55 7.15
CA GLY A 483 10.97 -16.61 8.37
C GLY A 483 10.08 -16.83 9.61
N ASP A 484 10.51 -17.72 10.55
CA ASP A 484 9.73 -17.99 11.78
C ASP A 484 9.72 -16.81 12.78
N MET A 485 10.63 -15.84 12.58
CA MET A 485 10.68 -14.56 13.29
C MET A 485 10.29 -13.40 12.39
N ASP A 486 9.34 -13.63 11.47
CA ASP A 486 8.84 -12.56 10.60
C ASP A 486 8.47 -11.30 11.42
N ASN A 487 8.87 -10.15 10.90
CA ASN A 487 8.77 -8.89 11.64
C ASN A 487 7.32 -8.42 11.85
N TYR A 488 6.40 -8.87 11.02
CA TYR A 488 4.97 -8.55 11.06
C TYR A 488 4.11 -9.76 11.43
N TYR A 489 4.72 -10.84 11.97
CA TYR A 489 4.06 -12.08 12.40
C TYR A 489 3.36 -12.85 11.28
N LEU A 490 3.74 -12.62 10.02
CA LEU A 490 3.09 -13.24 8.85
C LEU A 490 3.29 -14.77 8.79
N ASN A 491 4.30 -15.28 9.47
CA ASN A 491 4.53 -16.72 9.65
C ASN A 491 3.33 -17.45 10.28
N GLU A 492 2.56 -16.79 11.13
CA GLU A 492 1.43 -17.42 11.84
C GLU A 492 0.32 -17.84 10.87
N ALA A 493 -0.06 -17.00 9.92
CA ALA A 493 -1.02 -17.33 8.87
C ALA A 493 -0.51 -18.44 7.95
N VAL A 494 0.81 -18.44 7.63
CA VAL A 494 1.43 -19.48 6.79
C VAL A 494 1.45 -20.84 7.48
N TYR A 495 1.61 -20.90 8.80
CA TYR A 495 1.46 -22.16 9.54
C TYR A 495 0.05 -22.74 9.41
N LEU A 496 -1.00 -21.91 9.43
CA LEU A 496 -2.38 -22.35 9.25
C LEU A 496 -2.62 -22.83 7.81
N LEU A 497 -2.14 -22.08 6.82
CA LEU A 497 -2.23 -22.49 5.42
C LEU A 497 -1.57 -23.85 5.19
N LYS A 498 -0.34 -24.06 5.69
CA LYS A 498 0.34 -25.36 5.62
C LYS A 498 -0.49 -26.46 6.25
N ALA A 499 -0.97 -26.25 7.48
CA ALA A 499 -1.74 -27.25 8.21
C ALA A 499 -3.08 -27.59 7.53
N ALA A 500 -3.68 -26.67 6.77
CA ALA A 500 -4.84 -26.90 5.95
C ALA A 500 -4.48 -27.69 4.68
N MET A 501 -3.46 -27.26 3.96
CA MET A 501 -3.04 -27.92 2.71
C MET A 501 -2.57 -29.36 2.92
N GLU A 502 -1.94 -29.68 4.04
CA GLU A 502 -1.56 -31.06 4.41
C GLU A 502 -2.76 -32.02 4.59
N LYS A 503 -3.97 -31.49 4.71
CA LYS A 503 -5.21 -32.29 4.84
C LYS A 503 -5.99 -32.40 3.54
N MET A 504 -5.58 -31.66 2.50
CA MET A 504 -6.29 -31.68 1.23
C MET A 504 -6.13 -33.02 0.53
N GLU A 505 -7.27 -33.55 0.09
CA GLU A 505 -7.37 -34.79 -0.68
C GLU A 505 -8.14 -34.48 -1.97
N ASN A 506 -7.85 -35.22 -3.04
CA ASN A 506 -8.55 -35.12 -4.33
C ASN A 506 -8.39 -33.74 -5.07
N PRO A 507 -7.17 -33.36 -5.49
CA PRO A 507 -5.90 -34.09 -5.32
C PRO A 507 -5.29 -33.89 -3.93
N VAL A 508 -4.32 -34.75 -3.57
CA VAL A 508 -3.45 -34.45 -2.43
C VAL A 508 -2.66 -33.19 -2.76
N SER A 509 -2.63 -32.24 -1.82
CA SER A 509 -1.86 -31.00 -2.06
C SER A 509 -0.36 -31.29 -2.10
N ASP A 510 0.30 -30.74 -3.08
CA ASP A 510 1.74 -30.78 -3.27
C ASP A 510 2.41 -29.39 -3.13
N MET A 511 1.68 -28.43 -2.55
CA MET A 511 2.24 -27.13 -2.17
C MET A 511 3.42 -27.32 -1.22
N THR A 512 4.52 -26.64 -1.47
CA THR A 512 5.71 -26.74 -0.63
C THR A 512 5.81 -25.54 0.31
N PHE A 513 6.31 -25.79 1.53
CA PHE A 513 6.44 -24.78 2.58
C PHE A 513 7.83 -24.87 3.22
N ASP A 514 8.57 -23.75 3.21
CA ASP A 514 9.84 -23.62 3.88
C ASP A 514 9.79 -22.54 4.97
N PHE A 515 10.31 -22.87 6.15
CA PHE A 515 10.38 -21.96 7.29
C PHE A 515 11.82 -21.67 7.67
N GLY A 516 12.18 -20.40 7.70
CA GLY A 516 13.51 -19.95 8.07
C GLY A 516 13.70 -19.81 9.57
N ALA A 517 14.44 -20.74 10.18
CA ALA A 517 14.71 -20.68 11.61
C ALA A 517 15.46 -19.40 12.01
N ASN A 518 14.87 -18.61 12.92
CA ASN A 518 15.35 -17.29 13.37
C ASN A 518 15.50 -16.25 12.25
N GLN A 519 14.81 -16.43 11.13
CA GLN A 519 14.81 -15.48 10.03
C GLN A 519 13.64 -14.49 10.18
N GLY A 520 13.91 -13.23 9.82
CA GLY A 520 12.91 -12.17 9.80
C GLY A 520 12.21 -12.01 8.45
N HIS A 521 11.50 -10.92 8.32
CA HIS A 521 10.85 -10.50 7.08
C HIS A 521 11.87 -10.32 5.95
N GLY A 522 11.54 -10.79 4.76
CA GLY A 522 12.43 -10.74 3.59
C GLY A 522 13.18 -12.04 3.31
N TRP A 523 13.06 -13.08 4.16
CA TRP A 523 13.69 -14.36 3.91
C TRP A 523 12.93 -15.16 2.84
N LYS A 524 13.68 -15.67 1.83
CA LYS A 524 13.14 -16.31 0.62
C LYS A 524 13.50 -17.80 0.47
N GLY A 525 14.20 -18.37 1.44
CA GLY A 525 14.68 -19.75 1.39
C GLY A 525 16.15 -19.86 1.81
N TRP A 526 16.62 -21.11 1.93
CA TRP A 526 18.02 -21.41 2.17
C TRP A 526 18.77 -21.68 0.87
N SER A 527 20.04 -21.27 0.82
CA SER A 527 20.92 -21.56 -0.30
C SER A 527 21.10 -23.08 -0.45
N PRO A 528 20.87 -23.67 -1.64
CA PRO A 528 21.17 -25.08 -1.89
C PRO A 528 22.64 -25.41 -1.72
N ALA A 529 23.53 -24.47 -1.99
CA ALA A 529 24.98 -24.63 -1.85
C ALA A 529 25.46 -24.51 -0.40
N ASN A 530 24.71 -23.75 0.45
CA ASN A 530 25.05 -23.57 1.86
C ASN A 530 23.77 -23.32 2.69
N PRO A 531 23.22 -24.37 3.34
CA PRO A 531 21.97 -24.26 4.10
C PRO A 531 22.04 -23.41 5.37
N GLU A 532 23.18 -22.79 5.67
CA GLU A 532 23.32 -21.78 6.74
C GLU A 532 23.17 -20.35 6.21
N LYS A 533 23.03 -20.18 4.91
CA LYS A 533 22.86 -18.87 4.26
C LYS A 533 21.48 -18.75 3.60
N ALA A 534 20.96 -17.53 3.60
CA ALA A 534 19.77 -17.24 2.82
C ALA A 534 20.04 -17.42 1.32
N LEU A 535 19.00 -17.81 0.60
CA LEU A 535 19.01 -18.01 -0.85
C LEU A 535 19.45 -16.72 -1.56
N ALA A 536 20.50 -16.82 -2.35
CA ALA A 536 20.94 -15.71 -3.20
C ALA A 536 20.05 -15.60 -4.45
N LEU A 537 19.93 -14.38 -4.97
CA LEU A 537 19.13 -14.13 -6.19
C LEU A 537 19.57 -15.02 -7.36
N GLN A 538 20.88 -15.19 -7.58
CA GLN A 538 21.42 -16.05 -8.64
C GLN A 538 21.03 -17.51 -8.46
N GLU A 539 21.04 -18.04 -7.24
CA GLU A 539 20.64 -19.41 -6.96
C GLU A 539 19.15 -19.64 -7.24
N TRP A 540 18.31 -18.65 -6.88
CA TRP A 540 16.88 -18.71 -7.22
C TRP A 540 16.65 -18.64 -8.73
N LEU A 541 17.38 -17.76 -9.44
CA LEU A 541 17.28 -17.67 -10.90
C LEU A 541 17.75 -18.94 -11.60
N ALA A 542 18.74 -19.66 -11.04
CA ALA A 542 19.14 -20.96 -11.54
C ALA A 542 18.01 -22.01 -11.39
N GLN A 543 17.38 -22.09 -10.20
CA GLN A 543 16.21 -22.97 -9.98
C GLN A 543 15.07 -22.63 -10.94
N LEU A 544 14.84 -21.35 -11.18
CA LEU A 544 13.82 -20.86 -12.10
C LEU A 544 14.14 -21.24 -13.54
N SER A 545 15.42 -21.12 -13.94
CA SER A 545 15.90 -21.57 -15.28
C SER A 545 15.68 -23.06 -15.47
N GLU A 546 16.03 -23.89 -14.48
CA GLU A 546 15.76 -25.33 -14.52
C GLU A 546 14.27 -25.62 -14.69
N TYR A 547 13.41 -24.97 -13.89
CA TYR A 547 11.96 -25.11 -13.99
C TYR A 547 11.45 -24.77 -15.41
N MET A 548 11.86 -23.65 -15.96
CA MET A 548 11.46 -23.23 -17.32
C MET A 548 11.88 -24.24 -18.37
N ILE A 549 13.08 -24.80 -18.25
CA ILE A 549 13.63 -25.80 -19.19
C ILE A 549 12.87 -27.13 -19.08
N GLU A 550 12.58 -27.58 -17.87
CA GLU A 550 11.95 -28.89 -17.63
C GLU A 550 10.45 -28.89 -17.95
N ASN A 551 9.76 -27.76 -17.73
CA ASN A 551 8.30 -27.66 -17.89
C ASN A 551 7.86 -27.08 -19.23
N ALA A 552 8.80 -26.62 -20.07
CA ALA A 552 8.48 -26.26 -21.45
C ALA A 552 8.03 -27.51 -22.23
N PRO A 553 6.87 -27.49 -22.91
CA PRO A 553 6.41 -28.60 -23.73
C PRO A 553 7.47 -29.07 -24.72
N GLU A 554 7.47 -30.39 -25.04
CA GLU A 554 8.50 -30.97 -25.91
C GLU A 554 8.51 -30.36 -27.33
N GLU A 555 7.36 -29.90 -27.81
CA GLU A 555 7.19 -29.23 -29.09
C GLU A 555 7.68 -27.78 -29.14
N VAL A 556 7.94 -27.15 -27.99
CA VAL A 556 8.44 -25.77 -27.89
C VAL A 556 9.94 -25.75 -28.12
N GLU A 557 10.37 -25.00 -29.14
CA GLU A 557 11.78 -24.74 -29.36
C GLU A 557 12.33 -23.83 -28.26
N LYS A 558 13.28 -24.38 -27.47
CA LYS A 558 13.90 -23.69 -26.31
C LYS A 558 15.01 -22.73 -26.77
N ASN A 559 14.76 -21.93 -27.80
CA ASN A 559 15.72 -20.99 -28.40
C ASN A 559 16.00 -19.75 -27.52
N TRP A 560 15.32 -19.62 -26.40
CA TRP A 560 15.58 -18.63 -25.34
C TRP A 560 16.68 -19.08 -24.36
N ILE A 561 17.32 -20.22 -24.60
CA ILE A 561 18.52 -20.68 -23.89
C ILE A 561 19.74 -20.41 -24.77
N TYR A 562 20.59 -19.47 -24.38
CA TYR A 562 21.81 -19.14 -25.11
C TYR A 562 22.87 -18.44 -24.24
#